data_427c31f4469bb6c69c387a87b0d43ffa
#
_entry.id   427c31f4469bb6c69c387a87b0d43ffa
#
_cell.length_a   1.000
_cell.length_b   1.000
_cell.length_c   1.000
_cell.angle_alpha   90.00
_cell.angle_beta   90.00
_cell.angle_gamma   90.00
#
_symmetry.space_group_name_H-M   'P 1'
#
loop_
_entity.id
_entity.type
_entity.pdbx_description
1 polymer ?
#
loop_
_entity_poly.entity_id
_entity_poly.type
_entity_poly.pdbx_seq_one_letter_code
_entity_poly.pdbx_strand_id
1 'polypeptide(L)'
;MEFQHFQPAKILTPYIRHYYLFESSESVGYEDTVFPSGDMEIIFNLGNGIWESYQRGHYEKNPAIELWGQVTRPLQIRSVGVHLMLGVRFFPHATSFLLDDEIGIFNDQVSDLSDIMGRNIRDLHIQLAENSSITARIALLDTFFTDRLARAPKKVQRLHKVARILSSITQGSSENSIGRIADTHGITTRHLHKLVYQHTGLSPKSFDKIHRFKTSLKLISENKLPLTSIAYDAGYFDQSHFIRDFKSFTGLTPSAYLNNLSTVNQMLIN
;
A
#
# COMPACT_ATOMS: atom_id res chain seq x y z
N MET A 1 10.17 16.04 11.04
CA MET A 1 9.85 14.88 10.16
C MET A 1 9.70 15.41 8.75
N GLU A 2 10.46 14.87 7.82
CA GLU A 2 10.46 15.27 6.42
C GLU A 2 10.13 14.07 5.54
N PHE A 3 9.31 14.31 4.50
CA PHE A 3 8.90 13.30 3.55
C PHE A 3 9.19 13.79 2.14
N GLN A 4 9.93 12.99 1.38
CA GLN A 4 10.26 13.31 -0.02
C GLN A 4 9.83 12.15 -0.91
N HIS A 5 9.22 12.45 -2.07
CA HIS A 5 8.77 11.44 -3.03
C HIS A 5 9.62 11.48 -4.30
N PHE A 6 9.90 10.31 -4.85
CA PHE A 6 10.70 10.14 -6.06
C PHE A 6 9.99 9.22 -7.05
N GLN A 7 10.08 9.57 -8.32
CA GLN A 7 9.50 8.75 -9.38
C GLN A 7 10.45 7.60 -9.74
N PRO A 8 9.94 6.39 -9.94
CA PRO A 8 10.74 5.27 -10.43
C PRO A 8 11.11 5.46 -11.90
N ALA A 9 12.11 4.70 -12.38
CA ALA A 9 12.44 4.61 -13.79
C ALA A 9 11.20 4.29 -14.63
N LYS A 10 11.09 4.82 -15.85
CA LYS A 10 9.91 4.73 -16.73
C LYS A 10 9.38 3.30 -16.90
N ILE A 11 10.27 2.31 -16.96
CA ILE A 11 9.89 0.90 -17.11
C ILE A 11 9.17 0.36 -15.86
N LEU A 12 9.39 0.95 -14.69
CA LEU A 12 8.81 0.55 -13.41
C LEU A 12 7.50 1.27 -13.08
N THR A 13 7.18 2.37 -13.76
CA THR A 13 5.98 3.17 -13.46
C THR A 13 4.64 2.42 -13.54
N PRO A 14 4.48 1.31 -14.30
CA PRO A 14 3.26 0.50 -14.23
C PRO A 14 3.12 -0.35 -12.95
N TYR A 15 4.19 -0.49 -12.15
CA TYR A 15 4.29 -1.41 -11.02
C TYR A 15 4.55 -0.70 -9.71
N ILE A 16 5.41 0.32 -9.72
CA ILE A 16 5.80 1.11 -8.57
C ILE A 16 5.16 2.49 -8.70
N ARG A 17 4.40 2.89 -7.68
CA ARG A 17 3.72 4.17 -7.63
C ARG A 17 4.74 5.31 -7.44
N HIS A 18 5.57 5.17 -6.41
CA HIS A 18 6.69 6.06 -6.10
C HIS A 18 7.64 5.41 -5.10
N TYR A 19 8.83 5.95 -4.99
CA TYR A 19 9.70 5.79 -3.84
C TYR A 19 9.48 6.97 -2.88
N TYR A 20 9.78 6.76 -1.61
CA TYR A 20 9.77 7.86 -0.65
C TYR A 20 10.90 7.72 0.36
N LEU A 21 11.42 8.87 0.80
CA LEU A 21 12.34 8.97 1.91
C LEU A 21 11.59 9.58 3.10
N PHE A 22 11.65 8.93 4.24
CA PHE A 22 11.21 9.48 5.51
C PHE A 22 12.42 9.69 6.42
N GLU A 23 12.57 10.92 6.91
CA GLU A 23 13.67 11.29 7.78
C GLU A 23 13.17 12.06 9.00
N SER A 24 13.69 11.73 10.19
CA SER A 24 13.49 12.50 11.40
C SER A 24 14.84 12.88 11.99
N SER A 25 15.02 14.17 12.29
CA SER A 25 16.26 14.70 12.89
C SER A 25 16.28 14.60 14.41
N GLU A 26 15.13 14.37 15.03
CA GLU A 26 14.99 14.31 16.49
C GLU A 26 14.50 12.93 16.92
N SER A 27 14.95 12.50 18.10
CA SER A 27 14.44 11.30 18.76
C SER A 27 13.04 11.58 19.32
N VAL A 28 12.02 11.22 18.55
CA VAL A 28 10.63 11.42 18.96
C VAL A 28 9.98 10.05 19.19
N GLY A 29 9.28 9.92 20.31
CA GLY A 29 8.29 8.85 20.48
C GLY A 29 7.04 9.22 19.69
N TYR A 30 6.60 8.33 18.83
CA TYR A 30 5.46 8.55 17.95
C TYR A 30 4.53 7.33 17.98
N GLU A 31 3.25 7.59 18.11
CA GLU A 31 2.20 6.57 18.02
C GLU A 31 1.18 7.00 16.98
N ASP A 32 0.79 6.09 16.09
CA ASP A 32 -0.21 6.32 15.08
C ASP A 32 -0.92 5.03 14.66
N THR A 33 -1.88 5.17 13.76
CA THR A 33 -2.63 4.06 13.19
C THR A 33 -2.57 4.11 11.67
N VAL A 34 -2.04 3.08 11.05
CA VAL A 34 -2.03 2.91 9.60
C VAL A 34 -3.39 2.40 9.15
N PHE A 35 -3.99 3.07 8.18
CA PHE A 35 -5.28 2.70 7.60
C PHE A 35 -5.11 1.93 6.27
N PRO A 36 -6.13 1.17 5.85
CA PRO A 36 -6.14 0.50 4.56
C PRO A 36 -5.87 1.46 3.41
N SER A 37 -4.82 1.20 2.63
CA SER A 37 -4.45 2.00 1.46
C SER A 37 -4.70 1.30 0.13
N GLY A 38 -4.85 -0.03 0.16
CA GLY A 38 -4.92 -0.86 -1.04
C GLY A 38 -3.57 -1.06 -1.73
N ASP A 39 -2.51 -0.44 -1.24
CA ASP A 39 -1.15 -0.58 -1.76
C ASP A 39 -0.33 -1.49 -0.80
N MET A 40 0.71 -2.12 -1.30
CA MET A 40 1.72 -2.82 -0.49
C MET A 40 3.02 -2.04 -0.54
N GLU A 41 3.84 -2.19 0.49
CA GLU A 41 5.09 -1.44 0.60
C GLU A 41 6.25 -2.35 1.01
N ILE A 42 7.43 -1.99 0.51
CA ILE A 42 8.70 -2.44 1.07
C ILE A 42 9.36 -1.23 1.70
N ILE A 43 9.80 -1.36 2.96
CA ILE A 43 10.48 -0.30 3.67
C ILE A 43 11.86 -0.80 4.10
N PHE A 44 12.89 -0.07 3.68
CA PHE A 44 14.27 -0.28 4.12
C PHE A 44 14.55 0.69 5.26
N ASN A 45 14.75 0.17 6.45
CA ASN A 45 15.18 0.96 7.59
C ASN A 45 16.71 1.13 7.51
N LEU A 46 17.14 2.36 7.25
CA LEU A 46 18.56 2.74 7.07
C LEU A 46 19.11 3.49 8.29
N GLY A 47 18.26 3.81 9.27
CA GLY A 47 18.60 4.51 10.51
C GLY A 47 18.64 3.58 11.73
N ASN A 48 18.81 4.19 12.90
CA ASN A 48 18.86 3.48 14.19
C ASN A 48 17.53 3.53 14.96
N GLY A 49 16.51 4.17 14.40
CA GLY A 49 15.17 4.24 14.99
C GLY A 49 14.49 2.87 14.99
N ILE A 50 13.64 2.66 15.98
CA ILE A 50 12.88 1.42 16.14
C ILE A 50 11.43 1.71 15.80
N TRP A 51 10.87 0.93 14.90
CA TRP A 51 9.43 0.85 14.63
C TRP A 51 8.87 -0.44 15.19
N GLU A 52 7.68 -0.36 15.73
CA GLU A 52 6.92 -1.50 16.20
C GLU A 52 5.49 -1.41 15.66
N SER A 53 4.93 -2.54 15.30
CA SER A 53 3.55 -2.66 14.85
C SER A 53 2.78 -3.61 15.77
N TYR A 54 1.50 -3.30 16.03
CA TYR A 54 0.65 -4.11 16.89
C TYR A 54 0.13 -5.31 16.11
N GLN A 55 0.75 -6.46 16.35
CA GLN A 55 0.44 -7.70 15.67
C GLN A 55 0.21 -8.79 16.73
N ARG A 56 -0.69 -9.74 16.45
CA ARG A 56 -0.95 -10.93 17.31
C ARG A 56 -1.22 -10.60 18.79
N GLY A 57 -1.74 -9.40 19.07
CA GLY A 57 -2.11 -8.99 20.44
C GLY A 57 -1.02 -8.26 21.21
N HIS A 58 0.14 -7.97 20.62
CA HIS A 58 1.22 -7.20 21.24
C HIS A 58 2.00 -6.38 20.20
N TYR A 59 2.82 -5.44 20.68
CA TYR A 59 3.74 -4.72 19.79
C TYR A 59 4.95 -5.60 19.48
N GLU A 60 5.23 -5.79 18.20
CA GLU A 60 6.39 -6.48 17.68
C GLU A 60 7.31 -5.49 16.99
N LYS A 61 8.63 -5.62 17.22
CA LYS A 61 9.62 -4.80 16.52
C LYS A 61 9.62 -5.16 15.04
N ASN A 62 9.52 -4.15 14.20
CA ASN A 62 9.62 -4.32 12.76
C ASN A 62 11.05 -4.71 12.34
N PRO A 63 11.21 -5.53 11.30
CA PRO A 63 12.51 -5.91 10.76
C PRO A 63 13.21 -4.74 10.06
N ALA A 64 14.49 -4.93 9.71
CA ALA A 64 15.24 -3.92 8.97
C ALA A 64 14.77 -3.75 7.52
N ILE A 65 14.18 -4.80 6.93
CA ILE A 65 13.59 -4.80 5.60
C ILE A 65 12.15 -5.27 5.73
N GLU A 66 11.24 -4.31 5.77
CA GLU A 66 9.85 -4.55 6.04
C GLU A 66 9.08 -4.84 4.75
N LEU A 67 8.27 -5.88 4.73
CA LEU A 67 7.18 -6.08 3.77
C LEU A 67 5.86 -5.80 4.46
N TRP A 68 5.23 -4.70 4.10
CA TRP A 68 3.88 -4.35 4.51
C TRP A 68 2.87 -4.98 3.56
N GLY A 69 2.14 -5.96 4.05
CA GLY A 69 1.02 -6.55 3.32
C GLY A 69 -0.16 -5.59 3.18
N GLN A 70 -1.24 -6.06 2.57
CA GLN A 70 -2.48 -5.27 2.52
C GLN A 70 -3.01 -5.05 3.94
N VAL A 71 -3.10 -3.80 4.34
CA VAL A 71 -3.79 -3.43 5.58
C VAL A 71 -5.28 -3.43 5.29
N THR A 72 -6.05 -4.28 5.97
CA THR A 72 -7.51 -4.42 5.79
C THR A 72 -8.31 -3.86 6.98
N ARG A 73 -7.62 -3.56 8.08
CA ARG A 73 -8.14 -3.00 9.34
C ARG A 73 -7.11 -2.05 9.94
N PRO A 74 -7.48 -1.16 10.87
CA PRO A 74 -6.52 -0.26 11.50
C PRO A 74 -5.35 -1.03 12.12
N LEU A 75 -4.11 -0.68 11.77
CA LEU A 75 -2.89 -1.25 12.33
C LEU A 75 -2.16 -0.18 13.16
N GLN A 76 -2.09 -0.40 14.47
CA GLN A 76 -1.39 0.52 15.36
C GLN A 76 0.12 0.36 15.20
N ILE A 77 0.82 1.49 15.19
CA ILE A 77 2.26 1.57 15.10
C ILE A 77 2.79 2.51 16.18
N ARG A 78 4.02 2.26 16.60
CA ARG A 78 4.76 3.21 17.43
C ARG A 78 6.22 3.21 17.03
N SER A 79 6.89 4.32 17.27
CA SER A 79 8.31 4.44 16.96
C SER A 79 9.05 5.25 18.03
N VAL A 80 10.35 5.01 18.11
CA VAL A 80 11.28 5.74 18.96
C VAL A 80 12.63 5.86 18.28
N GLY A 81 13.28 7.00 18.45
CA GLY A 81 14.63 7.25 17.92
C GLY A 81 14.65 8.13 16.68
N VAL A 82 15.81 8.17 16.02
CA VAL A 82 16.04 8.92 14.78
C VAL A 82 15.85 7.97 13.60
N HIS A 83 15.01 8.37 12.68
CA HIS A 83 14.60 7.52 11.55
C HIS A 83 15.20 8.00 10.23
N LEU A 84 15.64 7.03 9.44
CA LEU A 84 15.95 7.18 8.02
C LEU A 84 15.38 5.94 7.33
N MET A 85 14.30 6.11 6.57
CA MET A 85 13.58 5.00 5.96
C MET A 85 13.37 5.30 4.47
N LEU A 86 13.68 4.32 3.64
CA LEU A 86 13.44 4.39 2.19
C LEU A 86 12.34 3.40 1.83
N GLY A 87 11.21 3.91 1.39
CA GLY A 87 10.04 3.11 1.05
C GLY A 87 9.82 2.97 -0.45
N VAL A 88 9.25 1.84 -0.83
CA VAL A 88 8.81 1.51 -2.20
C VAL A 88 7.34 1.17 -2.15
N ARG A 89 6.50 2.00 -2.74
CA ARG A 89 5.05 1.78 -2.78
C ARG A 89 4.65 1.18 -4.12
N PHE A 90 4.02 0.02 -4.06
CA PHE A 90 3.59 -0.73 -5.24
C PHE A 90 2.12 -0.51 -5.54
N PHE A 91 1.76 -0.56 -6.82
CA PHE A 91 0.37 -0.75 -7.18
C PHE A 91 -0.16 -2.10 -6.68
N PRO A 92 -1.45 -2.23 -6.35
CA PRO A 92 -2.02 -3.42 -5.70
C PRO A 92 -1.74 -4.74 -6.42
N HIS A 93 -1.63 -4.71 -7.75
CA HIS A 93 -1.38 -5.90 -8.58
C HIS A 93 0.10 -6.28 -8.67
N ALA A 94 1.01 -5.37 -8.28
CA ALA A 94 2.40 -5.47 -8.71
C ALA A 94 3.26 -6.36 -7.80
N THR A 95 3.03 -6.38 -6.50
CA THR A 95 3.88 -7.14 -5.56
C THR A 95 4.01 -8.63 -5.90
N SER A 96 3.02 -9.20 -6.59
CA SER A 96 3.05 -10.59 -7.02
C SER A 96 4.14 -10.94 -8.05
N PHE A 97 4.84 -9.94 -8.65
CA PHE A 97 6.01 -10.26 -9.47
C PHE A 97 7.28 -10.51 -8.63
N LEU A 98 7.31 -9.96 -7.43
CA LEU A 98 8.43 -10.08 -6.50
C LEU A 98 8.37 -11.37 -5.67
N LEU A 99 7.16 -11.78 -5.31
CA LEU A 99 6.90 -12.84 -4.37
C LEU A 99 6.37 -14.09 -5.11
N ASP A 100 6.82 -15.26 -4.67
CA ASP A 100 6.31 -16.55 -5.19
C ASP A 100 5.14 -17.09 -4.35
N ASP A 101 4.92 -16.49 -3.18
CA ASP A 101 3.89 -16.86 -2.23
C ASP A 101 2.51 -16.25 -2.57
N GLU A 102 1.46 -16.76 -1.95
CA GLU A 102 0.13 -16.14 -1.99
C GLU A 102 0.17 -14.80 -1.24
N ILE A 103 -0.09 -13.71 -1.96
CA ILE A 103 -0.02 -12.34 -1.42
C ILE A 103 -0.88 -12.17 -0.14
N GLY A 104 -2.01 -12.89 -0.07
CA GLY A 104 -2.94 -12.80 1.07
C GLY A 104 -2.37 -13.24 2.41
N ILE A 105 -1.30 -14.03 2.44
CA ILE A 105 -0.67 -14.45 3.71
C ILE A 105 0.01 -13.29 4.44
N PHE A 106 0.34 -12.22 3.72
CA PHE A 106 0.97 -11.02 4.27
C PHE A 106 -0.02 -9.96 4.76
N ASN A 107 -1.33 -10.17 4.59
CA ASN A 107 -2.34 -9.20 5.00
C ASN A 107 -2.30 -8.92 6.51
N ASP A 108 -2.49 -7.65 6.89
CA ASP A 108 -2.56 -7.16 8.26
C ASP A 108 -1.33 -7.47 9.12
N GLN A 109 -0.15 -7.58 8.49
CA GLN A 109 1.12 -7.80 9.18
C GLN A 109 2.29 -7.14 8.46
N VAL A 110 3.38 -6.95 9.22
CA VAL A 110 4.69 -6.56 8.73
C VAL A 110 5.60 -7.79 8.81
N SER A 111 6.12 -8.22 7.68
CA SER A 111 6.97 -9.42 7.57
C SER A 111 8.41 -9.04 7.26
N ASP A 112 9.37 -9.87 7.68
CA ASP A 112 10.77 -9.70 7.27
C ASP A 112 10.96 -10.16 5.82
N LEU A 113 11.20 -9.19 4.93
CA LEU A 113 11.42 -9.49 3.53
C LEU A 113 12.72 -10.27 3.28
N SER A 114 13.68 -10.20 4.21
CA SER A 114 14.93 -10.96 4.11
C SER A 114 14.73 -12.47 4.27
N ASP A 115 13.69 -12.90 4.98
CA ASP A 115 13.32 -14.31 5.09
C ASP A 115 12.69 -14.84 3.80
N ILE A 116 12.02 -13.96 3.03
CA ILE A 116 11.30 -14.30 1.80
C ILE A 116 12.25 -14.27 0.59
N MET A 117 13.03 -13.18 0.45
CA MET A 117 13.87 -12.93 -0.73
C MET A 117 15.34 -13.29 -0.54
N GLY A 118 15.74 -13.63 0.68
CA GLY A 118 17.07 -14.13 1.01
C GLY A 118 18.19 -13.10 0.81
N ARG A 119 19.34 -13.58 0.29
CA ARG A 119 20.56 -12.79 0.18
C ARG A 119 20.41 -11.55 -0.69
N ASN A 120 19.69 -11.64 -1.81
CA ASN A 120 19.60 -10.55 -2.78
C ASN A 120 19.03 -9.25 -2.20
N ILE A 121 18.02 -9.35 -1.32
CA ILE A 121 17.43 -8.16 -0.71
C ILE A 121 18.29 -7.63 0.44
N ARG A 122 19.00 -8.51 1.15
CA ARG A 122 19.97 -8.10 2.17
C ARG A 122 21.16 -7.34 1.56
N ASP A 123 21.68 -7.83 0.43
CA ASP A 123 22.78 -7.15 -0.29
C ASP A 123 22.33 -5.76 -0.78
N LEU A 124 21.08 -5.64 -1.28
CA LEU A 124 20.52 -4.33 -1.62
C LEU A 124 20.42 -3.41 -0.40
N HIS A 125 19.92 -3.90 0.74
CA HIS A 125 19.81 -3.11 1.97
C HIS A 125 21.18 -2.57 2.43
N ILE A 126 22.23 -3.39 2.38
CA ILE A 126 23.61 -2.96 2.70
C ILE A 126 24.04 -1.83 1.76
N GLN A 127 23.86 -1.99 0.44
CA GLN A 127 24.21 -0.98 -0.55
C GLN A 127 23.44 0.33 -0.34
N LEU A 128 22.14 0.26 0.01
CA LEU A 128 21.32 1.43 0.32
C LEU A 128 21.81 2.14 1.59
N ALA A 129 22.24 1.39 2.62
CA ALA A 129 22.76 1.96 3.86
C ALA A 129 24.12 2.64 3.67
N GLU A 130 25.01 2.05 2.88
CA GLU A 130 26.35 2.58 2.60
C GLU A 130 26.32 3.86 1.73
N ASN A 131 25.27 4.06 0.93
CA ASN A 131 25.14 5.24 0.10
C ASN A 131 24.45 6.38 0.85
N SER A 132 25.11 7.55 0.92
CA SER A 132 24.51 8.77 1.49
C SER A 132 23.65 9.56 0.49
N SER A 133 23.89 9.39 -0.82
CA SER A 133 23.15 10.09 -1.87
C SER A 133 21.80 9.44 -2.15
N ILE A 134 20.74 10.23 -2.03
CA ILE A 134 19.39 9.76 -2.39
C ILE A 134 19.29 9.36 -3.88
N THR A 135 19.94 10.07 -4.76
CA THR A 135 19.97 9.74 -6.19
C THR A 135 20.61 8.36 -6.43
N ALA A 136 21.71 8.05 -5.73
CA ALA A 136 22.34 6.74 -5.83
C ALA A 136 21.43 5.64 -5.26
N ARG A 137 20.74 5.87 -4.13
CA ARG A 137 19.77 4.94 -3.56
C ARG A 137 18.62 4.64 -4.53
N ILE A 138 18.06 5.67 -5.19
CA ILE A 138 17.00 5.49 -6.19
C ILE A 138 17.51 4.68 -7.39
N ALA A 139 18.73 4.95 -7.88
CA ALA A 139 19.31 4.18 -8.98
C ALA A 139 19.53 2.69 -8.61
N LEU A 140 19.89 2.38 -7.37
CA LEU A 140 19.99 1.02 -6.87
C LEU A 140 18.62 0.31 -6.85
N LEU A 141 17.57 1.00 -6.36
CA LEU A 141 16.21 0.47 -6.39
C LEU A 141 15.73 0.22 -7.83
N ASP A 142 15.92 1.20 -8.73
CA ASP A 142 15.55 1.08 -10.14
C ASP A 142 16.24 -0.12 -10.81
N THR A 143 17.52 -0.29 -10.57
CA THR A 143 18.29 -1.44 -11.09
C THR A 143 17.74 -2.75 -10.56
N PHE A 144 17.57 -2.86 -9.25
CA PHE A 144 17.07 -4.07 -8.61
C PHE A 144 15.70 -4.50 -9.13
N PHE A 145 14.73 -3.58 -9.19
CA PHE A 145 13.37 -3.90 -9.63
C PHE A 145 13.29 -4.13 -11.13
N THR A 146 14.09 -3.43 -11.95
CA THR A 146 14.18 -3.68 -13.39
C THR A 146 14.71 -5.08 -13.68
N ASP A 147 15.76 -5.50 -13.00
CA ASP A 147 16.31 -6.86 -13.10
C ASP A 147 15.28 -7.93 -12.70
N ARG A 148 14.50 -7.66 -11.66
CA ARG A 148 13.42 -8.57 -11.23
C ARG A 148 12.32 -8.70 -12.29
N LEU A 149 11.90 -7.60 -12.90
CA LEU A 149 10.94 -7.61 -14.00
C LEU A 149 11.47 -8.41 -15.19
N ALA A 150 12.73 -8.20 -15.57
CA ALA A 150 13.36 -8.89 -16.70
C ALA A 150 13.41 -10.41 -16.51
N ARG A 151 13.56 -10.88 -15.26
CA ARG A 151 13.57 -12.31 -14.92
C ARG A 151 12.20 -12.98 -14.87
N ALA A 152 11.10 -12.21 -14.91
CA ALA A 152 9.75 -12.72 -14.75
C ALA A 152 8.77 -12.32 -15.87
N PRO A 153 9.11 -12.47 -17.18
CA PRO A 153 8.31 -11.92 -18.27
C PRO A 153 6.88 -12.47 -18.33
N LYS A 154 6.68 -13.75 -17.99
CA LYS A 154 5.35 -14.37 -17.94
C LYS A 154 4.48 -13.80 -16.81
N LYS A 155 5.07 -13.50 -15.64
CA LYS A 155 4.36 -12.84 -14.54
C LYS A 155 3.96 -11.44 -14.96
N VAL A 156 4.88 -10.67 -15.54
CA VAL A 156 4.66 -9.30 -16.00
C VAL A 156 3.48 -9.21 -16.98
N GLN A 157 3.40 -10.12 -17.97
CA GLN A 157 2.26 -10.16 -18.89
C GLN A 157 0.91 -10.36 -18.17
N ARG A 158 0.88 -11.20 -17.13
CA ARG A 158 -0.34 -11.40 -16.32
C ARG A 158 -0.72 -10.14 -15.52
N LEU A 159 0.28 -9.39 -15.03
CA LEU A 159 0.03 -8.16 -14.26
C LEU A 159 -0.75 -7.11 -15.06
N HIS A 160 -0.46 -6.94 -16.34
CA HIS A 160 -1.22 -6.02 -17.21
C HIS A 160 -2.70 -6.41 -17.32
N LYS A 161 -3.00 -7.72 -17.39
CA LYS A 161 -4.39 -8.19 -17.37
C LYS A 161 -5.06 -7.89 -16.05
N VAL A 162 -4.38 -8.18 -14.93
CA VAL A 162 -4.91 -7.91 -13.58
C VAL A 162 -5.13 -6.43 -13.35
N ALA A 163 -4.17 -5.57 -13.74
CA ALA A 163 -4.30 -4.12 -13.63
C ALA A 163 -5.58 -3.60 -14.32
N ARG A 164 -5.89 -4.09 -15.54
CA ARG A 164 -7.12 -3.73 -16.24
C ARG A 164 -8.38 -4.18 -15.50
N ILE A 165 -8.37 -5.40 -14.96
CA ILE A 165 -9.50 -5.90 -14.17
C ILE A 165 -9.70 -5.04 -12.91
N LEU A 166 -8.63 -4.72 -12.18
CA LEU A 166 -8.71 -3.87 -10.98
C LEU A 166 -9.22 -2.46 -11.33
N SER A 167 -8.75 -1.89 -12.45
CA SER A 167 -9.27 -0.61 -12.95
C SER A 167 -10.78 -0.69 -13.25
N SER A 168 -11.25 -1.78 -13.86
CA SER A 168 -12.70 -1.96 -14.12
C SER A 168 -13.50 -2.09 -12.83
N ILE A 169 -12.93 -2.67 -11.75
CA ILE A 169 -13.60 -2.76 -10.44
C ILE A 169 -13.73 -1.37 -9.81
N THR A 170 -12.68 -0.54 -9.88
CA THR A 170 -12.65 0.77 -9.21
C THR A 170 -13.32 1.90 -9.99
N GLN A 171 -13.43 1.77 -11.32
CA GLN A 171 -14.10 2.75 -12.19
C GLN A 171 -15.58 2.43 -12.42
N GLY A 172 -16.03 1.27 -11.97
CA GLY A 172 -17.42 0.84 -12.13
C GLY A 172 -18.36 1.68 -11.27
N SER A 173 -19.43 2.23 -11.88
CA SER A 173 -20.59 2.71 -11.16
C SER A 173 -21.22 1.52 -10.39
N SER A 174 -22.04 1.82 -9.39
CA SER A 174 -22.82 0.84 -8.60
C SER A 174 -23.59 -0.21 -9.43
N GLU A 175 -23.74 0.04 -10.73
CA GLU A 175 -24.37 -0.86 -11.70
C GLU A 175 -23.45 -1.94 -12.29
N ASN A 176 -22.12 -1.82 -12.15
CA ASN A 176 -21.18 -2.83 -12.66
C ASN A 176 -21.04 -3.98 -11.66
N SER A 177 -21.92 -4.98 -11.79
CA SER A 177 -21.77 -6.23 -11.06
C SER A 177 -20.45 -6.91 -11.44
N ILE A 178 -19.84 -7.65 -10.50
CA ILE A 178 -18.64 -8.47 -10.75
C ILE A 178 -18.84 -9.41 -11.95
N GLY A 179 -20.07 -9.83 -12.19
CA GLY A 179 -20.44 -10.63 -13.39
C GLY A 179 -20.17 -9.86 -14.70
N ARG A 180 -20.66 -8.62 -14.83
CA ARG A 180 -20.41 -7.80 -16.02
C ARG A 180 -18.92 -7.55 -16.24
N ILE A 181 -18.17 -7.29 -15.17
CA ILE A 181 -16.72 -7.10 -15.28
C ILE A 181 -16.06 -8.41 -15.82
N ALA A 182 -16.46 -9.55 -15.28
CA ALA A 182 -15.94 -10.84 -15.75
C ALA A 182 -16.25 -11.07 -17.24
N ASP A 183 -17.48 -10.80 -17.68
CA ASP A 183 -17.93 -10.91 -19.07
C ASP A 183 -17.12 -9.97 -19.98
N THR A 184 -16.92 -8.70 -19.58
CA THR A 184 -16.11 -7.72 -20.32
C THR A 184 -14.68 -8.19 -20.55
N HIS A 185 -14.11 -8.92 -19.58
CA HIS A 185 -12.76 -9.47 -19.68
C HIS A 185 -12.68 -10.89 -20.24
N GLY A 186 -13.81 -11.47 -20.69
CA GLY A 186 -13.89 -12.80 -21.27
C GLY A 186 -13.50 -13.93 -20.29
N ILE A 187 -13.86 -13.79 -19.02
CA ILE A 187 -13.54 -14.76 -17.95
C ILE A 187 -14.78 -15.04 -17.11
N THR A 188 -14.78 -16.16 -16.40
CA THR A 188 -15.84 -16.46 -15.42
C THR A 188 -15.66 -15.62 -14.16
N THR A 189 -16.73 -15.32 -13.43
CA THR A 189 -16.72 -14.64 -12.13
C THR A 189 -15.78 -15.36 -11.13
N ARG A 190 -15.79 -16.69 -11.10
CA ARG A 190 -14.88 -17.49 -10.26
C ARG A 190 -13.41 -17.21 -10.61
N HIS A 191 -13.08 -17.15 -11.92
CA HIS A 191 -11.72 -16.86 -12.35
C HIS A 191 -11.30 -15.42 -12.01
N LEU A 192 -12.21 -14.44 -12.14
CA LEU A 192 -11.97 -13.06 -11.72
C LEU A 192 -11.64 -12.98 -10.23
N HIS A 193 -12.45 -13.61 -9.36
CA HIS A 193 -12.18 -13.66 -7.92
C HIS A 193 -10.81 -14.26 -7.61
N LYS A 194 -10.47 -15.39 -8.27
CA LYS A 194 -9.17 -16.03 -8.10
C LYS A 194 -8.02 -15.12 -8.51
N LEU A 195 -8.12 -14.46 -9.68
CA LEU A 195 -7.07 -13.54 -10.17
C LEU A 195 -6.87 -12.36 -9.22
N VAL A 196 -7.95 -11.70 -8.81
CA VAL A 196 -7.85 -10.55 -7.89
C VAL A 196 -7.21 -11.00 -6.57
N TYR A 197 -7.67 -12.10 -5.98
CA TYR A 197 -7.13 -12.61 -4.73
C TYR A 197 -5.63 -12.99 -4.83
N GLN A 198 -5.24 -13.71 -5.87
CA GLN A 198 -3.85 -14.13 -6.07
C GLN A 198 -2.88 -12.95 -6.20
N HIS A 199 -3.33 -11.82 -6.77
CA HIS A 199 -2.45 -10.68 -7.03
C HIS A 199 -2.54 -9.55 -6.00
N THR A 200 -3.62 -9.50 -5.22
CA THR A 200 -3.84 -8.43 -4.23
C THR A 200 -4.01 -8.94 -2.81
N GLY A 201 -4.23 -10.24 -2.62
CA GLY A 201 -4.62 -10.80 -1.32
C GLY A 201 -6.05 -10.44 -0.89
N LEU A 202 -6.83 -9.77 -1.75
CA LEU A 202 -8.16 -9.25 -1.43
C LEU A 202 -9.24 -9.86 -2.33
N SER A 203 -10.45 -9.99 -1.82
CA SER A 203 -11.60 -10.22 -2.69
C SER A 203 -11.90 -8.98 -3.55
N PRO A 204 -12.53 -9.10 -4.74
CA PRO A 204 -12.95 -7.96 -5.54
C PRO A 204 -13.77 -6.94 -4.75
N LYS A 205 -14.66 -7.41 -3.88
CA LYS A 205 -15.50 -6.56 -3.02
C LYS A 205 -14.69 -5.81 -1.96
N SER A 206 -13.72 -6.51 -1.33
CA SER A 206 -12.84 -5.87 -0.33
C SER A 206 -11.92 -4.85 -0.99
N PHE A 207 -11.42 -5.16 -2.19
CA PHE A 207 -10.58 -4.26 -2.96
C PHE A 207 -11.33 -2.96 -3.32
N ASP A 208 -12.55 -3.07 -3.85
CA ASP A 208 -13.41 -1.93 -4.16
C ASP A 208 -13.75 -1.10 -2.90
N LYS A 209 -14.06 -1.77 -1.79
CA LYS A 209 -14.35 -1.12 -0.52
C LYS A 209 -13.17 -0.27 -0.03
N ILE A 210 -11.94 -0.81 -0.07
CA ILE A 210 -10.72 -0.09 0.31
C ILE A 210 -10.44 1.07 -0.67
N HIS A 211 -10.68 0.85 -1.96
CA HIS A 211 -10.51 1.92 -2.96
C HIS A 211 -11.44 3.10 -2.71
N ARG A 212 -12.74 2.87 -2.47
CA ARG A 212 -13.70 3.94 -2.11
C ARG A 212 -13.29 4.66 -0.84
N PHE A 213 -12.84 3.91 0.17
CA PHE A 213 -12.34 4.49 1.41
C PHE A 213 -11.12 5.40 1.15
N LYS A 214 -10.11 4.92 0.39
CA LYS A 214 -8.94 5.73 0.01
C LYS A 214 -9.34 7.00 -0.74
N THR A 215 -10.29 6.89 -1.68
CA THR A 215 -10.82 8.05 -2.40
C THR A 215 -11.48 9.05 -1.44
N SER A 216 -12.27 8.56 -0.48
CA SER A 216 -12.90 9.42 0.52
C SER A 216 -11.89 10.13 1.43
N LEU A 217 -10.82 9.45 1.85
CA LEU A 217 -9.73 10.06 2.62
C LEU A 217 -9.07 11.21 1.84
N LYS A 218 -8.79 10.99 0.56
CA LYS A 218 -8.22 12.03 -0.31
C LYS A 218 -9.14 13.25 -0.40
N LEU A 219 -10.44 13.03 -0.66
CA LEU A 219 -11.43 14.13 -0.73
C LEU A 219 -11.58 14.86 0.61
N ILE A 220 -11.49 14.14 1.74
CA ILE A 220 -11.48 14.73 3.08
C ILE A 220 -10.24 15.61 3.28
N SER A 221 -9.05 15.14 2.88
CA SER A 221 -7.81 15.90 3.05
C SER A 221 -7.78 17.20 2.24
N GLU A 222 -8.47 17.24 1.10
CA GLU A 222 -8.65 18.43 0.28
C GLU A 222 -9.59 19.46 0.92
N ASN A 223 -10.40 19.05 1.91
CA ASN A 223 -11.32 19.85 2.75
C ASN A 223 -12.19 20.87 1.98
N LYS A 224 -12.64 20.50 0.78
CA LYS A 224 -13.39 21.39 -0.12
C LYS A 224 -14.88 21.06 -0.23
N LEU A 225 -15.31 19.89 0.25
CA LEU A 225 -16.63 19.34 0.01
C LEU A 225 -17.33 18.93 1.32
N PRO A 226 -18.67 19.07 1.39
CA PRO A 226 -19.47 18.48 2.46
C PRO A 226 -19.32 16.94 2.48
N LEU A 227 -19.40 16.31 3.65
CA LEU A 227 -19.30 14.85 3.80
C LEU A 227 -20.29 14.06 2.95
N THR A 228 -21.46 14.63 2.68
CA THR A 228 -22.49 14.04 1.78
C THR A 228 -21.95 13.95 0.34
N SER A 229 -21.36 15.04 -0.16
CA SER A 229 -20.76 15.05 -1.50
C SER A 229 -19.56 14.10 -1.59
N ILE A 230 -18.70 14.08 -0.56
CA ILE A 230 -17.58 13.14 -0.47
C ILE A 230 -18.06 11.69 -0.56
N ALA A 231 -19.17 11.34 0.11
CA ALA A 231 -19.73 9.99 0.03
C ALA A 231 -20.08 9.60 -1.41
N TYR A 232 -20.77 10.47 -2.15
CA TYR A 232 -21.14 10.20 -3.55
C TYR A 232 -19.92 10.18 -4.48
N ASP A 233 -19.04 11.16 -4.35
CA ASP A 233 -17.83 11.27 -5.20
C ASP A 233 -16.84 10.10 -4.97
N ALA A 234 -16.83 9.55 -3.76
CA ALA A 234 -16.08 8.33 -3.43
C ALA A 234 -16.79 7.03 -3.86
N GLY A 235 -17.99 7.10 -4.47
CA GLY A 235 -18.71 5.93 -4.99
C GLY A 235 -19.55 5.17 -3.96
N TYR A 236 -19.92 5.79 -2.85
CA TYR A 236 -20.88 5.19 -1.90
C TYR A 236 -22.32 5.44 -2.33
N PHE A 237 -23.18 4.46 -2.05
CA PHE A 237 -24.61 4.56 -2.36
C PHE A 237 -25.31 5.63 -1.52
N ASP A 238 -24.96 5.73 -0.24
CA ASP A 238 -25.49 6.72 0.69
C ASP A 238 -24.48 7.07 1.79
N GLN A 239 -24.77 8.12 2.55
CA GLN A 239 -23.91 8.59 3.64
C GLN A 239 -23.80 7.58 4.79
N SER A 240 -24.83 6.78 5.05
CA SER A 240 -24.81 5.77 6.12
C SER A 240 -23.84 4.63 5.79
N HIS A 241 -23.83 4.21 4.53
CA HIS A 241 -22.86 3.24 4.01
C HIS A 241 -21.43 3.79 4.12
N PHE A 242 -21.22 5.06 3.71
CA PHE A 242 -19.92 5.72 3.86
C PHE A 242 -19.45 5.76 5.31
N ILE A 243 -20.28 6.25 6.26
CA ILE A 243 -19.92 6.36 7.68
C ILE A 243 -19.58 4.98 8.26
N ARG A 244 -20.33 3.95 7.93
CA ARG A 244 -20.11 2.59 8.41
C ARG A 244 -18.77 2.04 7.93
N ASP A 245 -18.47 2.17 6.64
CA ASP A 245 -17.22 1.70 6.06
C ASP A 245 -16.04 2.48 6.61
N PHE A 246 -16.15 3.82 6.65
CA PHE A 246 -15.12 4.70 7.20
C PHE A 246 -14.78 4.33 8.66
N LYS A 247 -15.81 4.16 9.49
CA LYS A 247 -15.62 3.74 10.89
C LYS A 247 -15.00 2.35 11.01
N SER A 248 -15.32 1.43 10.09
CA SER A 248 -14.71 0.09 10.10
C SER A 248 -13.21 0.10 9.78
N PHE A 249 -12.73 1.10 9.01
CA PHE A 249 -11.34 1.24 8.59
C PHE A 249 -10.50 2.16 9.47
N THR A 250 -11.13 3.07 10.22
CA THR A 250 -10.40 4.07 11.03
C THR A 250 -10.69 3.97 12.53
N GLY A 251 -11.77 3.29 12.90
CA GLY A 251 -12.34 3.37 14.26
C GLY A 251 -13.13 4.64 14.53
N LEU A 252 -13.06 5.66 13.66
CA LEU A 252 -13.65 6.99 13.81
C LEU A 252 -14.75 7.24 12.79
N THR A 253 -15.68 8.15 13.11
CA THR A 253 -16.56 8.70 12.08
C THR A 253 -15.79 9.70 11.21
N PRO A 254 -16.24 9.97 9.95
CA PRO A 254 -15.59 10.98 9.10
C PRO A 254 -15.46 12.36 9.75
N SER A 255 -16.49 12.80 10.50
CA SER A 255 -16.45 14.08 11.22
C SER A 255 -15.44 14.08 12.37
N ALA A 256 -15.32 12.98 13.12
CA ALA A 256 -14.32 12.86 14.19
C ALA A 256 -12.90 12.81 13.63
N TYR A 257 -12.72 12.18 12.47
CA TYR A 257 -11.43 12.10 11.79
C TYR A 257 -10.93 13.47 11.31
N LEU A 258 -11.81 14.33 10.79
CA LEU A 258 -11.45 15.71 10.39
C LEU A 258 -10.82 16.52 11.53
N ASN A 259 -11.21 16.25 12.77
CA ASN A 259 -10.67 16.92 13.96
C ASN A 259 -9.38 16.29 14.51
N ASN A 260 -8.98 15.11 13.97
CA ASN A 260 -7.84 14.32 14.45
C ASN A 260 -7.02 13.79 13.26
N LEU A 261 -6.61 14.68 12.36
CA LEU A 261 -5.81 14.29 11.18
C LEU A 261 -4.44 13.75 11.62
N SER A 262 -4.19 12.49 11.35
CA SER A 262 -2.93 11.81 11.60
C SER A 262 -1.91 12.13 10.51
N THR A 263 -0.65 12.34 10.91
CA THR A 263 0.45 12.66 10.00
C THR A 263 0.77 11.49 9.06
N VAL A 264 0.84 10.25 9.56
CA VAL A 264 1.16 9.06 8.72
C VAL A 264 0.06 8.84 7.69
N ASN A 265 -1.21 8.96 8.08
CA ASN A 265 -2.30 8.74 7.13
C ASN A 265 -2.40 9.83 6.06
N GLN A 266 -2.00 11.07 6.35
CA GLN A 266 -1.86 12.12 5.33
C GLN A 266 -0.79 11.76 4.28
N MET A 267 0.27 11.10 4.69
CA MET A 267 1.35 10.64 3.80
C MET A 267 0.92 9.43 2.95
N LEU A 268 0.02 8.59 3.46
CA LEU A 268 -0.52 7.44 2.74
C LEU A 268 -1.52 7.85 1.63
N ILE A 269 -2.06 9.05 1.71
CA ILE A 269 -3.08 9.57 0.76
C ILE A 269 -2.41 10.19 -0.47
N ASN A 270 -1.22 10.74 -0.34
CA ASN A 270 -0.43 11.38 -1.41
C ASN A 270 0.43 10.34 -2.13
#